data_f98bca2eec1547c155771b68763f7dbc
#
_entry.id   f98bca2eec1547c155771b68763f7dbc
#
_cell.length_a   1.000
_cell.length_b   1.000
_cell.length_c   1.000
_cell.angle_alpha   90.00
_cell.angle_beta   90.00
_cell.angle_gamma   90.00
#
_symmetry.space_group_name_H-M   'P 1'
#
loop_
_entity.id
_entity.type
_entity.pdbx_description
1 polymer ?
#
loop_
_entity_poly.entity_id
_entity_poly.type
_entity_poly.pdbx_seq_one_letter_code
_entity_poly.pdbx_strand_id
1 'polypeptide(L)'
;MKLNYFKKLFVYIFILGLISSSNLLASTCRIAEGRLNFGKYDNFASNTNAKTVGEITIVCSNMTGDVNYSLALTNNKLSIGNGKGGLLYYNLYTSPNYTAIWNENNLITGTVKNMNGNGIDVKPMYGEVILTNKNNMTSGEYTSNSNPPMVKLIY
;
A
#
# COMPACT_ATOMS: atom_id res chain seq x y z
N MET A 1 47.31 -32.62 37.85
CA MET A 1 46.01 -32.95 37.26
C MET A 1 44.99 -31.81 37.22
N LYS A 2 45.22 -30.63 37.81
CA LYS A 2 44.32 -29.48 37.86
C LYS A 2 44.40 -28.49 36.68
N LEU A 3 45.48 -28.50 35.93
CA LEU A 3 45.75 -27.51 34.86
C LEU A 3 44.95 -27.77 33.57
N ASN A 4 44.57 -29.04 33.31
CA ASN A 4 43.83 -29.40 32.10
C ASN A 4 42.32 -29.07 32.17
N TYR A 5 41.77 -28.95 33.37
CA TYR A 5 40.36 -28.57 33.56
C TYR A 5 40.15 -27.06 33.27
N PHE A 6 41.10 -26.23 33.67
CA PHE A 6 41.01 -24.76 33.41
C PHE A 6 41.10 -24.45 31.92
N LYS A 7 41.95 -25.13 31.15
CA LYS A 7 42.02 -24.93 29.68
C LYS A 7 40.73 -25.33 28.97
N LYS A 8 40.13 -26.48 29.38
CA LYS A 8 38.87 -26.94 28.80
C LYS A 8 37.71 -25.98 29.15
N LEU A 9 37.66 -25.46 30.37
CA LEU A 9 36.62 -24.54 30.80
C LEU A 9 36.72 -23.20 30.04
N PHE A 10 37.91 -22.66 29.80
CA PHE A 10 38.14 -21.43 29.05
C PHE A 10 37.71 -21.58 27.57
N VAL A 11 37.96 -22.73 26.96
CA VAL A 11 37.53 -23.01 25.57
C VAL A 11 36.00 -23.09 25.47
N TYR A 12 35.33 -23.71 26.45
CA TYR A 12 33.86 -23.75 26.48
C TYR A 12 33.22 -22.39 26.68
N ILE A 13 33.76 -21.51 27.52
CA ILE A 13 33.28 -20.13 27.74
C ILE A 13 33.51 -19.29 26.49
N PHE A 14 34.64 -19.51 25.79
CA PHE A 14 34.92 -18.79 24.55
C PHE A 14 33.99 -19.19 23.38
N ILE A 15 33.61 -20.48 23.31
CA ILE A 15 32.67 -20.97 22.30
C ILE A 15 31.22 -20.48 22.59
N LEU A 16 30.81 -20.39 23.86
CA LEU A 16 29.49 -19.83 24.21
C LEU A 16 29.40 -18.31 23.99
N GLY A 17 30.50 -17.59 24.05
CA GLY A 17 30.55 -16.13 23.83
C GLY A 17 30.43 -15.72 22.35
N LEU A 18 30.55 -16.65 21.40
CA LEU A 18 30.46 -16.40 19.95
C LEU A 18 29.05 -16.59 19.37
N ILE A 19 28.07 -16.97 20.16
CA ILE A 19 26.66 -16.85 19.78
C ILE A 19 26.27 -15.40 19.99
N SER A 20 26.89 -14.51 19.19
CA SER A 20 26.37 -13.17 18.99
C SER A 20 24.98 -13.34 18.41
N SER A 21 23.95 -13.12 19.20
CA SER A 21 22.59 -12.95 18.73
C SER A 21 22.60 -11.78 17.76
N SER A 22 22.85 -12.07 16.48
CA SER A 22 22.52 -11.14 15.41
C SER A 22 21.02 -10.88 15.55
N ASN A 23 20.67 -9.73 16.11
CA ASN A 23 19.32 -9.23 16.00
C ASN A 23 19.04 -9.10 14.49
N LEU A 24 18.47 -10.12 13.90
CA LEU A 24 17.91 -10.02 12.56
C LEU A 24 16.75 -9.02 12.68
N LEU A 25 17.04 -7.76 12.44
CA LEU A 25 16.01 -6.75 12.25
C LEU A 25 15.22 -7.18 11.01
N ALA A 26 14.00 -7.64 11.22
CA ALA A 26 13.10 -7.97 10.12
C ALA A 26 12.82 -6.71 9.30
N SER A 27 12.76 -6.86 7.99
CA SER A 27 12.36 -5.77 7.10
C SER A 27 11.00 -5.23 7.52
N THR A 28 10.86 -3.92 7.57
CA THR A 28 9.62 -3.24 7.95
C THR A 28 9.13 -2.41 6.78
N CYS A 29 7.94 -2.75 6.26
CA CYS A 29 7.32 -2.02 5.16
C CYS A 29 6.04 -1.33 5.60
N ARG A 30 5.76 -0.18 4.97
CA ARG A 30 4.53 0.57 5.19
C ARG A 30 4.07 1.26 3.92
N ILE A 31 2.79 1.55 3.84
CA ILE A 31 2.24 2.48 2.85
C ILE A 31 2.57 3.88 3.37
N ALA A 32 3.36 4.62 2.61
CA ALA A 32 3.75 5.98 2.96
C ALA A 32 2.70 6.99 2.53
N GLU A 33 2.13 6.80 1.34
CA GLU A 33 1.19 7.71 0.73
C GLU A 33 0.32 6.99 -0.31
N GLY A 34 -0.92 7.48 -0.49
CA GLY A 34 -1.79 7.16 -1.61
C GLY A 34 -2.47 8.43 -2.09
N ARG A 35 -2.38 8.72 -3.40
CA ARG A 35 -2.97 9.92 -4.01
C ARG A 35 -3.85 9.51 -5.17
N LEU A 36 -5.10 9.99 -5.16
CA LEU A 36 -6.04 9.83 -6.27
C LEU A 36 -6.86 11.11 -6.38
N ASN A 37 -6.95 11.69 -7.57
CA ASN A 37 -7.69 12.91 -7.81
C ASN A 37 -8.55 12.77 -9.08
N PHE A 38 -9.86 12.90 -8.94
CA PHE A 38 -10.82 12.87 -10.06
C PHE A 38 -11.06 14.26 -10.69
N GLY A 39 -10.43 15.31 -10.14
CA GLY A 39 -10.65 16.67 -10.61
C GLY A 39 -12.02 17.22 -10.22
N LYS A 40 -12.46 18.22 -11.00
CA LYS A 40 -13.76 18.87 -10.80
C LYS A 40 -14.85 18.07 -11.55
N TYR A 41 -15.92 17.73 -10.84
CA TYR A 41 -17.08 17.07 -11.44
C TYR A 41 -18.11 18.12 -11.90
N ASP A 42 -18.53 18.01 -13.16
CA ASP A 42 -19.60 18.81 -13.75
C ASP A 42 -20.75 17.88 -14.20
N ASN A 43 -21.90 18.01 -13.54
CA ASN A 43 -23.07 17.20 -13.81
C ASN A 43 -23.64 17.38 -15.24
N PHE A 44 -23.36 18.51 -15.87
CA PHE A 44 -23.91 18.86 -17.19
C PHE A 44 -23.02 18.44 -18.36
N ALA A 45 -21.72 18.29 -18.15
CA ALA A 45 -20.74 18.12 -19.22
C ALA A 45 -20.43 16.68 -19.60
N SER A 46 -20.76 15.67 -18.77
CA SER A 46 -20.24 14.32 -18.94
C SER A 46 -21.30 13.24 -18.87
N ASN A 47 -21.48 12.53 -19.98
CA ASN A 47 -22.22 11.26 -20.03
C ASN A 47 -21.30 10.05 -19.82
N THR A 48 -20.01 10.26 -19.59
CA THR A 48 -19.00 9.21 -19.42
C THR A 48 -18.48 9.20 -17.99
N ASN A 49 -18.16 8.03 -17.48
CA ASN A 49 -17.50 7.86 -16.22
C ASN A 49 -16.14 8.60 -16.22
N ALA A 50 -15.90 9.42 -15.22
CA ALA A 50 -14.60 10.08 -15.06
C ALA A 50 -13.55 9.06 -14.65
N LYS A 51 -12.42 9.02 -15.37
CA LYS A 51 -11.29 8.14 -15.11
C LYS A 51 -10.09 8.94 -14.67
N THR A 52 -9.31 8.40 -13.76
CA THR A 52 -8.08 9.02 -13.27
C THR A 52 -7.03 7.98 -12.93
N VAL A 53 -5.78 8.41 -12.92
CA VAL A 53 -4.65 7.62 -12.44
C VAL A 53 -4.08 8.31 -11.22
N GLY A 54 -3.93 7.56 -10.15
CA GLY A 54 -3.25 7.95 -8.94
C GLY A 54 -2.04 7.08 -8.67
N GLU A 55 -1.45 7.27 -7.51
CA GLU A 55 -0.25 6.56 -7.08
C GLU A 55 -0.36 6.11 -5.63
N ILE A 56 0.26 4.96 -5.32
CA ILE A 56 0.47 4.48 -3.97
C ILE A 56 1.97 4.20 -3.77
N THR A 57 2.53 4.74 -2.70
CA THR A 57 3.95 4.65 -2.38
C THR A 57 4.16 3.70 -1.21
N ILE A 58 5.03 2.71 -1.41
CA ILE A 58 5.46 1.75 -0.41
C ILE A 58 6.90 2.06 -0.04
N VAL A 59 7.20 2.13 1.26
CA VAL A 59 8.54 2.35 1.80
C VAL A 59 8.89 1.19 2.72
N CYS A 60 10.07 0.60 2.52
CA CYS A 60 10.61 -0.45 3.38
C CYS A 60 11.95 0.01 3.98
N SER A 61 12.23 -0.44 5.20
CA SER A 61 13.47 -0.21 5.93
C SER A 61 13.98 -1.50 6.57
N ASN A 62 15.23 -1.50 7.03
CA ASN A 62 15.94 -2.66 7.58
C ASN A 62 15.97 -3.86 6.61
N MET A 63 16.08 -3.57 5.32
CA MET A 63 16.04 -4.60 4.28
C MET A 63 17.39 -5.30 4.17
N THR A 64 17.39 -6.63 4.18
CA THR A 64 18.58 -7.47 3.88
C THR A 64 18.61 -7.92 2.42
N GLY A 65 17.51 -7.77 1.69
CA GLY A 65 17.32 -8.11 0.29
C GLY A 65 16.10 -7.38 -0.26
N ASP A 66 15.73 -7.66 -1.51
CA ASP A 66 14.50 -7.16 -2.12
C ASP A 66 13.28 -7.73 -1.38
N VAL A 67 12.23 -6.91 -1.22
CA VAL A 67 10.98 -7.32 -0.55
C VAL A 67 9.84 -7.36 -1.57
N ASN A 68 9.31 -8.55 -1.80
CA ASN A 68 8.07 -8.72 -2.56
C ASN A 68 6.87 -8.39 -1.69
N TYR A 69 5.89 -7.71 -2.26
CA TYR A 69 4.67 -7.35 -1.53
C TYR A 69 3.42 -7.46 -2.39
N SER A 70 2.28 -7.47 -1.71
CA SER A 70 0.95 -7.38 -2.30
C SER A 70 0.12 -6.35 -1.56
N LEU A 71 -0.72 -5.61 -2.29
CA LEU A 71 -1.68 -4.66 -1.75
C LEU A 71 -3.09 -5.19 -2.01
N ALA A 72 -3.87 -5.35 -0.96
CA ALA A 72 -5.27 -5.72 -1.02
C ALA A 72 -6.16 -4.54 -0.63
N LEU A 73 -7.18 -4.24 -1.40
CA LEU A 73 -8.24 -3.31 -1.02
C LEU A 73 -9.30 -4.08 -0.23
N THR A 74 -9.52 -3.70 1.04
CA THR A 74 -10.38 -4.46 1.96
C THR A 74 -11.81 -3.94 2.03
N ASN A 75 -12.08 -2.72 1.51
CA ASN A 75 -13.43 -2.19 1.40
C ASN A 75 -13.85 -2.02 -0.08
N ASN A 76 -15.12 -2.30 -0.36
CA ASN A 76 -15.64 -2.35 -1.73
C ASN A 76 -16.60 -1.20 -2.09
N LYS A 77 -16.92 -0.32 -1.15
CA LYS A 77 -17.81 0.83 -1.38
C LYS A 77 -17.04 2.12 -1.12
N LEU A 78 -16.40 2.62 -2.17
CA LEU A 78 -15.60 3.84 -2.08
C LEU A 78 -16.46 5.05 -2.48
N SER A 79 -16.36 6.15 -1.72
CA SER A 79 -17.07 7.37 -2.05
C SER A 79 -16.30 8.62 -1.61
N ILE A 80 -16.47 9.68 -2.39
CA ILE A 80 -16.00 11.04 -2.08
C ILE A 80 -17.19 11.98 -1.99
N GLY A 81 -17.12 12.94 -1.09
CA GLY A 81 -18.17 13.93 -0.85
C GLY A 81 -17.79 15.33 -1.28
N ASN A 82 -18.77 16.19 -1.52
CA ASN A 82 -18.60 17.60 -1.82
C ASN A 82 -18.84 18.53 -0.60
N GLY A 83 -18.98 17.96 0.60
CA GLY A 83 -19.28 18.72 1.82
C GLY A 83 -20.70 19.32 1.89
N LYS A 84 -21.52 19.13 0.85
CA LYS A 84 -22.91 19.64 0.75
C LYS A 84 -23.94 18.50 0.59
N GLY A 85 -23.56 17.28 0.99
CA GLY A 85 -24.40 16.08 0.91
C GLY A 85 -24.34 15.33 -0.42
N GLY A 86 -23.61 15.82 -1.42
CA GLY A 86 -23.36 15.08 -2.66
C GLY A 86 -22.28 14.03 -2.46
N LEU A 87 -22.49 12.81 -3.00
CA LEU A 87 -21.56 11.70 -2.98
C LEU A 87 -21.31 11.20 -4.41
N LEU A 88 -20.03 10.95 -4.73
CA LEU A 88 -19.61 10.23 -5.92
C LEU A 88 -19.03 8.89 -5.48
N TYR A 89 -19.58 7.82 -6.01
CA TYR A 89 -19.04 6.47 -5.85
C TYR A 89 -18.00 6.19 -6.93
N TYR A 90 -16.97 5.44 -6.58
CA TYR A 90 -15.92 5.09 -7.53
C TYR A 90 -15.37 3.67 -7.27
N ASN A 91 -14.82 3.07 -8.31
CA ASN A 91 -14.04 1.85 -8.20
C ASN A 91 -12.55 2.16 -8.38
N LEU A 92 -11.72 1.31 -7.79
CA LEU A 92 -10.28 1.22 -8.07
C LEU A 92 -10.00 -0.06 -8.85
N TYR A 93 -9.04 0.02 -9.77
CA TYR A 93 -8.64 -1.08 -10.63
C TYR A 93 -7.14 -1.30 -10.55
N THR A 94 -6.71 -2.54 -10.78
CA THR A 94 -5.30 -2.94 -10.76
C THR A 94 -4.58 -2.67 -12.09
N SER A 95 -5.32 -2.32 -13.14
CA SER A 95 -4.80 -2.19 -14.50
C SER A 95 -5.41 -1.00 -15.27
N PRO A 96 -4.69 -0.46 -16.27
CA PRO A 96 -5.10 0.72 -17.03
C PRO A 96 -6.30 0.51 -17.96
N ASN A 97 -6.70 -0.74 -18.19
CA ASN A 97 -7.86 -1.07 -19.02
C ASN A 97 -9.18 -1.07 -18.24
N TYR A 98 -9.13 -0.84 -16.90
CA TYR A 98 -10.29 -0.77 -15.99
C TYR A 98 -11.17 -2.03 -16.03
N THR A 99 -10.55 -3.23 -16.15
CA THR A 99 -11.29 -4.51 -16.19
C THR A 99 -11.22 -5.29 -14.88
N ALA A 100 -10.13 -5.20 -14.15
CA ALA A 100 -9.92 -5.92 -12.90
C ALA A 100 -10.08 -4.99 -11.69
N ILE A 101 -11.24 -5.03 -11.04
CA ILE A 101 -11.50 -4.26 -9.81
C ILE A 101 -10.51 -4.72 -8.74
N TRP A 102 -9.82 -3.75 -8.14
CA TRP A 102 -8.90 -3.99 -7.03
C TRP A 102 -9.70 -4.42 -5.79
N ASN A 103 -9.36 -5.57 -5.23
CA ASN A 103 -9.97 -6.15 -4.03
C ASN A 103 -9.02 -7.18 -3.40
N GLU A 104 -9.51 -8.00 -2.49
CA GLU A 104 -8.73 -9.05 -1.84
C GLU A 104 -8.35 -10.22 -2.76
N ASN A 105 -9.03 -10.41 -3.89
CA ASN A 105 -8.74 -11.44 -4.89
C ASN A 105 -7.90 -10.92 -6.06
N ASN A 106 -7.99 -9.63 -6.36
CA ASN A 106 -7.24 -8.95 -7.42
C ASN A 106 -6.28 -7.96 -6.79
N LEU A 107 -5.05 -8.41 -6.50
CA LEU A 107 -4.04 -7.66 -5.77
C LEU A 107 -3.20 -6.79 -6.72
N ILE A 108 -2.72 -5.65 -6.23
CA ILE A 108 -1.57 -4.96 -6.81
C ILE A 108 -0.31 -5.57 -6.20
N THR A 109 0.61 -6.06 -7.02
CA THR A 109 1.85 -6.68 -6.56
C THR A 109 3.07 -5.87 -6.98
N GLY A 110 4.15 -5.99 -6.23
CA GLY A 110 5.41 -5.32 -6.53
C GLY A 110 6.58 -5.85 -5.76
N THR A 111 7.73 -5.23 -6.02
CA THR A 111 8.98 -5.54 -5.32
C THR A 111 9.66 -4.23 -4.97
N VAL A 112 9.87 -4.00 -3.68
CA VAL A 112 10.72 -2.91 -3.23
C VAL A 112 12.17 -3.37 -3.37
N LYS A 113 12.95 -2.67 -4.19
CA LYS A 113 14.37 -2.94 -4.38
C LYS A 113 15.18 -2.45 -3.19
N ASN A 114 16.08 -3.28 -2.69
CA ASN A 114 16.97 -2.90 -1.60
C ASN A 114 18.06 -1.95 -2.08
N MET A 115 18.08 -0.76 -1.49
CA MET A 115 19.15 0.22 -1.66
C MET A 115 19.75 0.56 -0.28
N ASN A 116 20.79 -0.18 0.09
CA ASN A 116 21.50 0.01 1.38
C ASN A 116 20.57 -0.09 2.62
N GLY A 117 19.76 -1.12 2.65
CA GLY A 117 18.85 -1.39 3.77
C GLY A 117 17.50 -0.67 3.71
N ASN A 118 17.25 0.15 2.70
CA ASN A 118 16.00 0.87 2.48
C ASN A 118 15.53 0.70 1.05
N GLY A 119 14.26 1.00 0.80
CA GLY A 119 13.72 0.98 -0.55
C GLY A 119 12.37 1.66 -0.65
N ILE A 120 12.04 2.08 -1.87
CA ILE A 120 10.77 2.72 -2.22
C ILE A 120 10.26 2.07 -3.51
N ASP A 121 8.98 1.81 -3.57
CA ASP A 121 8.29 1.44 -4.82
C ASP A 121 7.01 2.26 -4.95
N VAL A 122 6.69 2.69 -6.16
CA VAL A 122 5.50 3.48 -6.49
C VAL A 122 4.68 2.71 -7.50
N LYS A 123 3.40 2.49 -7.19
CA LYS A 123 2.47 1.79 -8.08
C LYS A 123 1.33 2.70 -8.52
N PRO A 124 0.95 2.64 -9.82
CA PRO A 124 -0.24 3.32 -10.27
C PRO A 124 -1.50 2.66 -9.70
N MET A 125 -2.50 3.49 -9.41
CA MET A 125 -3.88 3.10 -9.11
C MET A 125 -4.80 3.73 -10.15
N TYR A 126 -5.74 2.96 -10.67
CA TYR A 126 -6.66 3.43 -11.70
C TYR A 126 -8.04 3.60 -11.08
N GLY A 127 -8.58 4.82 -11.07
CA GLY A 127 -9.88 5.14 -10.50
C GLY A 127 -10.91 5.49 -11.55
N GLU A 128 -12.15 5.02 -11.36
CA GLU A 128 -13.28 5.35 -12.23
C GLU A 128 -14.50 5.69 -11.39
N VAL A 129 -15.08 6.87 -11.61
CA VAL A 129 -16.33 7.29 -10.99
C VAL A 129 -17.49 6.54 -11.61
N ILE A 130 -18.38 5.97 -10.76
CA ILE A 130 -19.55 5.22 -11.20
C ILE A 130 -20.76 6.17 -11.24
N LEU A 131 -21.25 6.46 -12.42
CA LEU A 131 -22.41 7.33 -12.62
C LEU A 131 -23.74 6.52 -12.60
N THR A 132 -24.05 5.89 -11.47
CA THR A 132 -25.25 5.03 -11.36
C THR A 132 -26.56 5.80 -11.13
N ASN A 133 -26.52 7.05 -10.65
CA ASN A 133 -27.74 7.84 -10.36
C ASN A 133 -27.46 9.34 -10.53
N LYS A 134 -27.52 9.83 -11.76
CA LYS A 134 -27.26 11.24 -12.09
C LYS A 134 -28.18 12.24 -11.38
N ASN A 135 -29.37 11.82 -10.95
CA ASN A 135 -30.40 12.71 -10.39
C ASN A 135 -30.08 13.25 -8.99
N ASN A 136 -29.11 12.65 -8.28
CA ASN A 136 -28.73 13.05 -6.92
C ASN A 136 -27.30 13.61 -6.84
N MET A 137 -26.64 13.79 -7.98
CA MET A 137 -25.30 14.35 -8.03
C MET A 137 -25.38 15.86 -8.28
N THR A 138 -24.76 16.63 -7.41
CA THR A 138 -24.63 18.10 -7.59
C THR A 138 -23.27 18.40 -8.18
N SER A 139 -23.21 19.39 -9.10
CA SER A 139 -21.93 19.90 -9.60
C SER A 139 -21.10 20.48 -8.45
N GLY A 140 -19.79 20.25 -8.48
CA GLY A 140 -18.90 20.78 -7.45
C GLY A 140 -17.57 20.07 -7.39
N GLU A 141 -16.74 20.52 -6.48
CA GLU A 141 -15.48 19.90 -6.14
C GLU A 141 -15.72 18.80 -5.08
N TYR A 142 -15.26 17.60 -5.35
CA TYR A 142 -15.39 16.44 -4.48
C TYR A 142 -14.02 16.10 -3.90
N THR A 143 -13.79 16.50 -2.65
CA THR A 143 -12.48 16.41 -1.98
C THR A 143 -12.50 15.66 -0.66
N SER A 144 -13.68 15.52 -0.04
CA SER A 144 -13.78 14.85 1.25
C SER A 144 -13.98 13.33 1.08
N ASN A 145 -13.08 12.54 1.64
CA ASN A 145 -13.23 11.09 1.68
C ASN A 145 -14.35 10.69 2.65
N SER A 146 -15.52 10.36 2.12
CA SER A 146 -16.66 9.87 2.92
C SER A 146 -16.49 8.40 3.27
N ASN A 147 -15.91 7.62 2.36
CA ASN A 147 -15.48 6.24 2.62
C ASN A 147 -14.16 5.98 1.87
N PRO A 148 -13.01 6.27 2.51
CA PRO A 148 -11.70 6.18 1.87
C PRO A 148 -11.29 4.72 1.62
N PRO A 149 -10.37 4.48 0.66
CA PRO A 149 -9.78 3.17 0.46
C PRO A 149 -9.06 2.68 1.72
N MET A 150 -9.38 1.46 2.14
CA MET A 150 -8.63 0.74 3.17
C MET A 150 -7.75 -0.29 2.51
N VAL A 151 -6.43 -0.08 2.56
CA VAL A 151 -5.45 -0.92 1.89
C VAL A 151 -4.64 -1.71 2.92
N LYS A 152 -4.59 -3.03 2.74
CA LYS A 152 -3.74 -3.94 3.51
C LYS A 152 -2.47 -4.23 2.71
N LEU A 153 -1.31 -3.96 3.31
CA LEU A 153 0.00 -4.35 2.80
C LEU A 153 0.38 -5.72 3.37
N ILE A 154 0.82 -6.61 2.49
CA ILE A 154 1.24 -7.99 2.79
C ILE A 154 2.65 -8.17 2.20
N TYR A 155 3.66 -8.55 3.02
CA TYR A 155 5.07 -8.73 2.63
C TYR A 155 5.77 -9.77 3.49
#